data_d6f4d41a81c538d81d8a943d4491f0a0
#
_entry.id   d6f4d41a81c538d81d8a943d4491f0a0
#
_cell.length_a   1.000
_cell.length_b   1.000
_cell.length_c   1.000
_cell.angle_alpha   90.00
_cell.angle_beta   90.00
_cell.angle_gamma   90.00
#
_symmetry.space_group_name_H-M   'P 1'
#
loop_
_entity.id
_entity.type
_entity.pdbx_description
1 polymer ?
#
loop_
_entity_poly.entity_id
_entity_poly.type
_entity_poly.pdbx_seq_one_letter_code
_entity_poly.pdbx_strand_id
1 'polypeptide(L)'
;MSGPDLSSPRAKNLALMVLALTQFIVVIDASITNVALPSIGKALDIDEKSLSWVVNSYTLVFGGFLLLGGRLADFLGRRRMFMIGMTLFGAASLAGGFAQTEAWLIIARAVQGLGAAIASPAALSIVTTTFAEGSERNRALAIWGAVAGAGGAAGVLLGGVLTEWAGWEWVLFVNVPIA
;
A
#
# COMPACT_ATOMS: atom_id res chain seq x y z
N MET A 1 9.50 -19.66 16.90
CA MET A 1 9.82 -18.26 17.28
C MET A 1 8.55 -17.66 17.86
N SER A 2 8.51 -17.44 19.18
CA SER A 2 7.40 -16.77 19.85
C SER A 2 7.25 -15.37 19.31
N GLY A 3 6.06 -15.02 18.82
CA GLY A 3 5.75 -13.66 18.38
C GLY A 3 5.88 -12.67 19.55
N PRO A 4 5.96 -11.36 19.28
CA PRO A 4 5.97 -10.37 20.34
C PRO A 4 4.72 -10.53 21.20
N ASP A 5 4.91 -10.46 22.51
CA ASP A 5 3.81 -10.52 23.47
C ASP A 5 2.92 -9.27 23.31
N LEU A 6 1.77 -9.47 22.64
CA LEU A 6 0.76 -8.42 22.43
C LEU A 6 -0.20 -8.28 23.63
N SER A 7 0.15 -8.81 24.81
CA SER A 7 -0.69 -8.71 26.00
C SER A 7 -0.72 -7.27 26.57
N SER A 8 0.33 -6.48 26.33
CA SER A 8 0.39 -5.12 26.87
C SER A 8 -0.36 -4.11 25.98
N PRO A 9 -1.07 -3.13 26.59
CA PRO A 9 -1.75 -2.08 25.83
C PRO A 9 -0.81 -1.29 24.91
N ARG A 10 0.46 -1.11 25.31
CA ARG A 10 1.47 -0.43 24.48
C ARG A 10 1.81 -1.21 23.23
N ALA A 11 1.98 -2.54 23.34
CA ALA A 11 2.27 -3.39 22.19
C ALA A 11 1.10 -3.43 21.21
N LYS A 12 -0.15 -3.50 21.71
CA LYS A 12 -1.35 -3.43 20.87
C LYS A 12 -1.45 -2.10 20.12
N ASN A 13 -1.22 -0.97 20.79
CA ASN A 13 -1.26 0.35 20.17
C ASN A 13 -0.16 0.52 19.10
N LEU A 14 1.05 0.02 19.36
CA LEU A 14 2.13 0.02 18.38
C LEU A 14 1.78 -0.84 17.15
N ALA A 15 1.24 -2.03 17.37
CA ALA A 15 0.77 -2.88 16.27
C ALA A 15 -0.32 -2.20 15.44
N LEU A 16 -1.30 -1.55 16.09
CA LEU A 16 -2.34 -0.81 15.38
C LEU A 16 -1.75 0.35 14.57
N MET A 17 -0.79 1.08 15.13
CA MET A 17 -0.12 2.18 14.43
C MET A 17 0.59 1.69 13.17
N VAL A 18 1.39 0.62 13.27
CA VAL A 18 2.08 0.04 12.12
C VAL A 18 1.10 -0.44 11.05
N LEU A 19 0.06 -1.16 11.46
CA LEU A 19 -0.95 -1.67 10.53
C LEU A 19 -1.76 -0.53 9.87
N ALA A 20 -2.12 0.51 10.62
CA ALA A 20 -2.80 1.69 10.10
C ALA A 20 -1.92 2.48 9.13
N LEU A 21 -0.61 2.64 9.42
CA LEU A 21 0.35 3.24 8.50
C LEU A 21 0.48 2.46 7.21
N THR A 22 0.46 1.12 7.28
CA THR A 22 0.44 0.28 6.09
C THR A 22 -0.80 0.54 5.22
N GLN A 23 -1.97 0.60 5.83
CA GLN A 23 -3.19 0.91 5.11
C GLN A 23 -3.15 2.32 4.51
N PHE A 24 -2.62 3.28 5.26
CA PHE A 24 -2.44 4.65 4.81
C PHE A 24 -1.57 4.71 3.55
N ILE A 25 -0.41 4.03 3.54
CA ILE A 25 0.50 4.06 2.41
C ILE A 25 -0.09 3.39 1.17
N VAL A 26 -0.80 2.27 1.32
CA VAL A 26 -1.49 1.58 0.21
C VAL A 26 -2.55 2.49 -0.42
N VAL A 27 -3.29 3.27 0.40
CA VAL A 27 -4.30 4.20 -0.12
C VAL A 27 -3.65 5.46 -0.69
N ILE A 28 -2.63 6.01 -0.04
CA ILE A 28 -1.86 7.14 -0.59
C ILE A 28 -1.31 6.78 -1.96
N ASP A 29 -0.68 5.62 -2.10
CA ASP A 29 -0.06 5.20 -3.36
C ASP A 29 -1.04 5.22 -4.54
N ALA A 30 -2.26 4.75 -4.33
CA ALA A 30 -3.30 4.81 -5.35
C ALA A 30 -3.69 6.26 -5.70
N SER A 31 -3.84 7.14 -4.70
CA SER A 31 -4.25 8.53 -4.90
C SER A 31 -3.13 9.38 -5.50
N ILE A 32 -1.93 9.26 -4.97
CA ILE A 32 -0.76 10.06 -5.35
C ILE A 32 -0.34 9.77 -6.79
N THR A 33 -0.40 8.50 -7.21
CA THR A 33 -0.09 8.09 -8.59
C THR A 33 -1.08 8.69 -9.59
N ASN A 34 -2.38 8.75 -9.25
CA ASN A 34 -3.38 9.38 -10.11
C ASN A 34 -3.07 10.86 -10.38
N VAL A 35 -2.61 11.60 -9.36
CA VAL A 35 -2.21 13.01 -9.51
C VAL A 35 -0.96 13.16 -10.36
N ALA A 36 -0.02 12.20 -10.26
CA ALA A 36 1.24 12.22 -10.99
C ALA A 36 1.12 11.82 -12.48
N LEU A 37 0.00 11.20 -12.91
CA LEU A 37 -0.15 10.68 -14.27
C LEU A 37 0.24 11.66 -15.39
N PRO A 38 -0.18 12.95 -15.39
CA PRO A 38 0.21 13.87 -16.45
C PRO A 38 1.72 14.12 -16.52
N SER A 39 2.40 14.12 -15.37
CA SER A 39 3.86 14.30 -15.30
C SER A 39 4.60 13.03 -15.73
N ILE A 40 4.11 11.86 -15.35
CA ILE A 40 4.60 10.55 -15.81
C ILE A 40 4.50 10.46 -17.34
N GLY A 41 3.33 10.79 -17.90
CA GLY A 41 3.09 10.76 -19.34
C GLY A 41 4.07 11.64 -20.12
N LYS A 42 4.34 12.85 -19.63
CA LYS A 42 5.31 13.76 -20.24
C LYS A 42 6.76 13.27 -20.10
N ALA A 43 7.12 12.76 -18.93
CA ALA A 43 8.49 12.35 -18.65
C ALA A 43 8.91 11.08 -19.39
N LEU A 44 8.01 10.12 -19.56
CA LEU A 44 8.25 8.83 -20.21
C LEU A 44 7.70 8.74 -21.66
N ASP A 45 7.17 9.85 -22.18
CA ASP A 45 6.56 9.95 -23.52
C ASP A 45 5.47 8.87 -23.75
N ILE A 46 4.58 8.74 -22.76
CA ILE A 46 3.51 7.73 -22.75
C ILE A 46 2.24 8.35 -23.32
N ASP A 47 1.59 7.67 -24.27
CA ASP A 47 0.31 8.10 -24.81
C ASP A 47 -0.84 7.96 -23.77
N GLU A 48 -1.94 8.70 -23.99
CA GLU A 48 -3.08 8.72 -23.03
C GLU A 48 -3.71 7.33 -22.82
N LYS A 49 -3.68 6.45 -23.82
CA LYS A 49 -4.26 5.11 -23.71
C LYS A 49 -3.41 4.22 -22.82
N SER A 50 -2.11 4.26 -23.04
CA SER A 50 -1.12 3.52 -22.28
C SER A 50 -0.97 4.06 -20.86
N LEU A 51 -1.11 5.37 -20.66
CA LEU A 51 -0.99 6.02 -19.36
C LEU A 51 -2.00 5.48 -18.32
N SER A 52 -3.20 5.12 -18.77
CA SER A 52 -4.21 4.50 -17.91
C SER A 52 -3.76 3.16 -17.32
N TRP A 53 -2.84 2.44 -17.99
CA TRP A 53 -2.31 1.16 -17.52
C TRP A 53 -1.39 1.30 -16.32
N VAL A 54 -0.80 2.47 -16.08
CA VAL A 54 -0.01 2.74 -14.85
C VAL A 54 -0.87 2.56 -13.59
N VAL A 55 -2.14 2.95 -13.64
CA VAL A 55 -3.10 2.75 -12.53
C VAL A 55 -3.81 1.41 -12.63
N ASN A 56 -4.24 1.04 -13.83
CA ASN A 56 -5.05 -0.15 -14.03
C ASN A 56 -4.28 -1.44 -13.73
N SER A 57 -3.00 -1.53 -14.06
CA SER A 57 -2.16 -2.71 -13.75
C SER A 57 -2.10 -2.97 -12.24
N TYR A 58 -1.91 -1.93 -11.43
CA TYR A 58 -1.98 -2.02 -9.97
C TYR A 58 -3.35 -2.49 -9.51
N THR A 59 -4.41 -1.83 -9.95
CA THR A 59 -5.78 -2.08 -9.49
C THR A 59 -6.28 -3.47 -9.88
N LEU A 60 -5.98 -3.92 -11.11
CA LEU A 60 -6.36 -5.25 -11.59
C LEU A 60 -5.65 -6.36 -10.82
N VAL A 61 -4.34 -6.22 -10.61
CA VAL A 61 -3.57 -7.21 -9.85
C VAL A 61 -3.97 -7.18 -8.38
N PHE A 62 -4.12 -6.00 -7.78
CA PHE A 62 -4.61 -5.85 -6.41
C PHE A 62 -5.96 -6.54 -6.22
N GLY A 63 -6.96 -6.21 -7.03
CA GLY A 63 -8.31 -6.77 -6.93
C GLY A 63 -8.33 -8.28 -7.24
N GLY A 64 -7.62 -8.70 -8.29
CA GLY A 64 -7.58 -10.11 -8.72
C GLY A 64 -6.92 -11.04 -7.69
N PHE A 65 -5.92 -10.56 -6.95
CA PHE A 65 -5.19 -11.37 -5.98
C PHE A 65 -5.61 -11.14 -4.51
N LEU A 66 -6.54 -10.21 -4.24
CA LEU A 66 -6.95 -9.86 -2.88
C LEU A 66 -7.46 -11.06 -2.07
N LEU A 67 -8.33 -11.89 -2.67
CA LEU A 67 -8.86 -13.08 -2.03
C LEU A 67 -7.80 -14.16 -1.82
N LEU A 68 -6.90 -14.32 -2.78
CA LEU A 68 -5.78 -15.25 -2.66
C LEU A 68 -4.83 -14.80 -1.54
N GLY A 69 -4.53 -13.50 -1.47
CA GLY A 69 -3.71 -12.93 -0.38
C GLY A 69 -4.28 -13.21 0.99
N GLY A 70 -5.61 -13.06 1.15
CA GLY A 70 -6.30 -13.43 2.40
C GLY A 70 -6.16 -14.91 2.74
N ARG A 71 -6.36 -15.80 1.77
CA ARG A 71 -6.18 -17.25 1.96
C ARG A 71 -4.75 -17.62 2.33
N LEU A 72 -3.78 -17.04 1.65
CA LEU A 72 -2.36 -17.27 1.95
C LEU A 72 -2.02 -16.79 3.37
N ALA A 73 -2.58 -15.69 3.83
CA ALA A 73 -2.40 -15.21 5.20
C ALA A 73 -2.95 -16.19 6.25
N ASP A 74 -4.08 -16.86 5.97
CA ASP A 74 -4.65 -17.86 6.86
C ASP A 74 -3.80 -19.14 6.91
N PHE A 75 -3.26 -19.62 5.77
CA PHE A 75 -2.49 -20.86 5.69
C PHE A 75 -1.02 -20.69 6.10
N LEU A 76 -0.37 -19.62 5.69
CA LEU A 76 1.08 -19.41 5.85
C LEU A 76 1.43 -18.51 7.02
N GLY A 77 0.40 -17.95 7.68
CA GLY A 77 0.54 -17.07 8.82
C GLY A 77 0.50 -15.58 8.46
N ARG A 78 -0.40 -14.86 9.10
CA ARG A 78 -0.76 -13.45 8.82
C ARG A 78 0.44 -12.51 8.87
N ARG A 79 1.27 -12.62 9.94
CA ARG A 79 2.47 -11.78 10.10
C ARG A 79 3.48 -12.00 8.97
N ARG A 80 3.70 -13.27 8.59
CA ARG A 80 4.64 -13.62 7.53
C ARG A 80 4.18 -13.05 6.19
N MET A 81 2.89 -13.23 5.87
CA MET A 81 2.32 -12.72 4.62
C MET A 81 2.28 -11.20 4.59
N PHE A 82 1.98 -10.55 5.72
CA PHE A 82 2.08 -9.11 5.86
C PHE A 82 3.49 -8.60 5.53
N MET A 83 4.53 -9.19 6.12
CA MET A 83 5.93 -8.81 5.86
C MET A 83 6.33 -9.04 4.40
N ILE A 84 5.97 -10.19 3.82
CA ILE A 84 6.24 -10.49 2.41
C ILE A 84 5.54 -9.47 1.50
N GLY A 85 4.27 -9.21 1.74
CA GLY A 85 3.48 -8.26 0.95
C GLY A 85 4.05 -6.83 1.00
N MET A 86 4.42 -6.35 2.19
CA MET A 86 5.02 -5.03 2.35
C MET A 86 6.40 -4.94 1.73
N THR A 87 7.25 -5.94 1.91
CA THR A 87 8.57 -5.98 1.25
C THR A 87 8.43 -5.96 -0.27
N LEU A 88 7.49 -6.73 -0.82
CA LEU A 88 7.22 -6.75 -2.25
C LEU A 88 6.70 -5.39 -2.74
N PHE A 89 5.76 -4.79 -1.99
CA PHE A 89 5.22 -3.47 -2.27
C PHE A 89 6.31 -2.40 -2.29
N GLY A 90 7.15 -2.34 -1.26
CA GLY A 90 8.23 -1.36 -1.15
C GLY A 90 9.32 -1.56 -2.21
N ALA A 91 9.73 -2.81 -2.47
CA ALA A 91 10.70 -3.13 -3.52
C ALA A 91 10.19 -2.77 -4.93
N ALA A 92 8.92 -3.07 -5.21
CA ALA A 92 8.30 -2.71 -6.48
C ALA A 92 8.14 -1.20 -6.62
N SER A 93 7.80 -0.49 -5.53
CA SER A 93 7.74 0.96 -5.50
C SER A 93 9.10 1.60 -5.77
N LEU A 94 10.15 1.08 -5.13
CA LEU A 94 11.52 1.51 -5.40
C LEU A 94 11.91 1.29 -6.86
N ALA A 95 11.65 0.09 -7.39
CA ALA A 95 11.93 -0.22 -8.80
C ALA A 95 11.14 0.68 -9.76
N GLY A 96 9.88 0.98 -9.44
CA GLY A 96 9.03 1.87 -10.22
C GLY A 96 9.54 3.31 -10.25
N GLY A 97 10.11 3.81 -9.14
CA GLY A 97 10.71 5.15 -9.10
C GLY A 97 11.96 5.30 -9.98
N PHE A 98 12.61 4.19 -10.36
CA PHE A 98 13.70 4.18 -11.33
C PHE A 98 13.26 3.83 -12.76
N ALA A 99 11.96 3.75 -13.05
CA ALA A 99 11.47 3.39 -14.36
C ALA A 99 11.86 4.43 -15.42
N GLN A 100 12.42 3.94 -16.52
CA GLN A 100 12.82 4.75 -17.68
C GLN A 100 11.95 4.46 -18.90
N THR A 101 11.05 3.50 -18.81
CA THR A 101 10.14 3.10 -19.88
C THR A 101 8.75 2.82 -19.33
N GLU A 102 7.74 2.99 -20.17
CA GLU A 102 6.35 2.65 -19.88
C GLU A 102 6.20 1.22 -19.35
N ALA A 103 6.75 0.24 -20.09
CA ALA A 103 6.64 -1.17 -19.73
C ALA A 103 7.24 -1.48 -18.35
N TRP A 104 8.37 -0.87 -18.02
CA TRP A 104 8.98 -1.01 -16.69
C TRP A 104 8.04 -0.50 -15.61
N LEU A 105 7.51 0.71 -15.78
CA LEU A 105 6.61 1.31 -14.80
C LEU A 105 5.35 0.47 -14.61
N ILE A 106 4.70 0.03 -15.70
CA ILE A 106 3.49 -0.82 -15.65
C ILE A 106 3.76 -2.13 -14.93
N ILE A 107 4.89 -2.80 -15.20
CA ILE A 107 5.27 -4.04 -14.52
C ILE A 107 5.52 -3.77 -13.03
N ALA A 108 6.25 -2.73 -12.68
CA ALA A 108 6.48 -2.35 -11.28
C ALA A 108 5.16 -2.08 -10.55
N ARG A 109 4.21 -1.39 -11.18
CA ARG A 109 2.86 -1.15 -10.65
C ARG A 109 2.07 -2.44 -10.45
N ALA A 110 2.13 -3.38 -11.39
CA ALA A 110 1.49 -4.69 -11.25
C ALA A 110 2.06 -5.48 -10.05
N VAL A 111 3.39 -5.52 -9.90
CA VAL A 111 4.06 -6.18 -8.77
C VAL A 111 3.75 -5.48 -7.45
N GLN A 112 3.67 -4.16 -7.45
CA GLN A 112 3.28 -3.36 -6.28
C GLN A 112 1.83 -3.67 -5.88
N GLY A 113 0.91 -3.79 -6.84
CA GLY A 113 -0.47 -4.24 -6.61
C GLY A 113 -0.56 -5.63 -6.01
N LEU A 114 0.31 -6.57 -6.43
CA LEU A 114 0.40 -7.90 -5.82
C LEU A 114 0.86 -7.83 -4.36
N GLY A 115 1.88 -7.02 -4.06
CA GLY A 115 2.34 -6.77 -2.70
C GLY A 115 1.23 -6.24 -1.80
N ALA A 116 0.48 -5.23 -2.27
CA ALA A 116 -0.68 -4.67 -1.57
C ALA A 116 -1.79 -5.70 -1.37
N ALA A 117 -2.09 -6.55 -2.38
CA ALA A 117 -3.10 -7.60 -2.31
C ALA A 117 -2.80 -8.67 -1.25
N ILE A 118 -1.52 -8.91 -0.98
CA ILE A 118 -1.07 -9.82 0.07
C ILE A 118 -1.08 -9.12 1.44
N ALA A 119 -0.58 -7.88 1.52
CA ALA A 119 -0.42 -7.15 2.78
C ALA A 119 -1.75 -6.71 3.39
N SER A 120 -2.68 -6.15 2.60
CA SER A 120 -3.92 -5.53 3.10
C SER A 120 -4.83 -6.51 3.85
N PRO A 121 -5.18 -7.70 3.32
CA PRO A 121 -6.02 -8.65 4.06
C PRO A 121 -5.28 -9.25 5.24
N ALA A 122 -3.97 -9.46 5.16
CA ALA A 122 -3.16 -9.93 6.28
C ALA A 122 -3.16 -8.89 7.42
N ALA A 123 -2.99 -7.61 7.12
CA ALA A 123 -3.05 -6.53 8.08
C ALA A 123 -4.42 -6.43 8.76
N LEU A 124 -5.52 -6.46 7.99
CA LEU A 124 -6.88 -6.45 8.54
C LEU A 124 -7.13 -7.67 9.44
N SER A 125 -6.65 -8.85 9.03
CA SER A 125 -6.75 -10.07 9.83
C SER A 125 -5.97 -9.97 11.14
N ILE A 126 -4.80 -9.33 11.15
CA ILE A 126 -4.04 -9.07 12.38
C ILE A 126 -4.83 -8.11 13.30
N VAL A 127 -5.40 -7.04 12.77
CA VAL A 127 -6.24 -6.11 13.56
C VAL A 127 -7.40 -6.88 14.22
N THR A 128 -8.18 -7.63 13.44
CA THR A 128 -9.37 -8.33 13.97
C THR A 128 -9.05 -9.41 14.99
N THR A 129 -7.85 -9.96 14.99
CA THR A 129 -7.43 -11.00 15.95
C THR A 129 -6.65 -10.49 17.16
N THR A 130 -6.04 -9.30 17.04
CA THR A 130 -5.29 -8.68 18.14
C THR A 130 -6.22 -7.99 19.15
N PHE A 131 -7.32 -7.41 18.66
CA PHE A 131 -8.25 -6.66 19.50
C PHE A 131 -9.48 -7.49 19.85
N ALA A 132 -9.85 -7.47 21.15
CA ALA A 132 -11.00 -8.22 21.66
C ALA A 132 -12.31 -7.74 21.01
N GLU A 133 -13.26 -8.66 20.84
CA GLU A 133 -14.59 -8.33 20.30
C GLU A 133 -15.30 -7.27 21.15
N GLY A 134 -16.09 -6.44 20.48
CA GLY A 134 -16.80 -5.33 21.10
C GLY A 134 -16.09 -4.00 20.89
N SER A 135 -16.03 -3.16 21.92
CA SER A 135 -15.59 -1.76 21.82
C SER A 135 -14.12 -1.61 21.40
N GLU A 136 -13.24 -2.52 21.83
CA GLU A 136 -11.82 -2.48 21.51
C GLU A 136 -11.59 -2.68 19.99
N ARG A 137 -12.19 -3.74 19.41
CA ARG A 137 -12.10 -4.03 17.98
C ARG A 137 -12.78 -2.96 17.13
N ASN A 138 -13.94 -2.49 17.56
CA ASN A 138 -14.66 -1.43 16.86
C ASN A 138 -13.83 -0.16 16.78
N ARG A 139 -13.16 0.23 17.89
CA ARG A 139 -12.23 1.37 17.90
C ARG A 139 -11.04 1.16 16.97
N ALA A 140 -10.43 -0.03 16.98
CA ALA A 140 -9.31 -0.34 16.09
C ALA A 140 -9.71 -0.26 14.60
N LEU A 141 -10.87 -0.81 14.25
CA LEU A 141 -11.41 -0.75 12.88
C LEU A 141 -11.83 0.68 12.48
N ALA A 142 -12.34 1.48 13.42
CA ALA A 142 -12.66 2.88 13.16
C ALA A 142 -11.38 3.70 12.86
N ILE A 143 -10.30 3.49 13.61
CA ILE A 143 -8.99 4.11 13.34
C ILE A 143 -8.46 3.67 11.98
N TRP A 144 -8.52 2.36 11.68
CA TRP A 144 -8.13 1.80 10.38
C TRP A 144 -8.87 2.47 9.21
N GLY A 145 -10.21 2.59 9.32
CA GLY A 145 -11.03 3.21 8.28
C GLY A 145 -10.78 4.71 8.15
N ALA A 146 -10.61 5.43 9.27
CA ALA A 146 -10.32 6.85 9.27
C ALA A 146 -8.97 7.16 8.61
N VAL A 147 -7.96 6.34 8.90
CA VAL A 147 -6.61 6.46 8.31
C VAL A 147 -6.65 6.17 6.81
N ALA A 148 -7.45 5.19 6.36
CA ALA A 148 -7.66 4.93 4.94
C ALA A 148 -8.31 6.14 4.24
N GLY A 149 -9.35 6.73 4.84
CA GLY A 149 -9.98 7.94 4.30
C GLY A 149 -9.03 9.13 4.23
N ALA A 150 -8.26 9.35 5.29
CA ALA A 150 -7.24 10.42 5.33
C ALA A 150 -6.14 10.20 4.29
N GLY A 151 -5.76 8.94 4.01
CA GLY A 151 -4.79 8.58 2.99
C GLY A 151 -5.19 9.05 1.59
N GLY A 152 -6.47 8.94 1.24
CA GLY A 152 -6.99 9.42 -0.04
C GLY A 152 -6.80 10.94 -0.21
N ALA A 153 -7.18 11.73 0.78
CA ALA A 153 -7.02 13.18 0.77
C ALA A 153 -5.54 13.60 0.81
N ALA A 154 -4.75 12.96 1.68
CA ALA A 154 -3.31 13.23 1.78
C ALA A 154 -2.57 12.91 0.48
N GLY A 155 -2.96 11.81 -0.20
CA GLY A 155 -2.37 11.41 -1.48
C GLY A 155 -2.56 12.47 -2.58
N VAL A 156 -3.72 13.10 -2.64
CA VAL A 156 -3.97 14.18 -3.59
C VAL A 156 -3.07 15.38 -3.31
N LEU A 157 -2.98 15.81 -2.05
CA LEU A 157 -2.14 16.95 -1.66
C LEU A 157 -0.66 16.66 -1.88
N LEU A 158 -0.18 15.53 -1.36
CA LEU A 158 1.22 15.13 -1.50
C LEU A 158 1.60 14.87 -2.96
N GLY A 159 0.68 14.31 -3.75
CA GLY A 159 0.88 14.07 -5.17
C GLY A 159 1.19 15.35 -5.92
N GLY A 160 0.40 16.41 -5.69
CA GLY A 160 0.64 17.72 -6.29
C GLY A 160 2.01 18.27 -5.90
N VAL A 161 2.28 18.34 -4.58
CA VAL A 161 3.53 18.90 -4.05
C VAL A 161 4.74 18.12 -4.54
N LEU A 162 4.77 16.80 -4.40
CA LEU A 162 5.92 15.98 -4.79
C LEU A 162 6.17 16.05 -6.29
N THR A 163 5.11 15.98 -7.10
CA THR A 163 5.24 16.00 -8.56
C THR A 163 5.77 17.36 -9.07
N GLU A 164 5.37 18.46 -8.44
CA GLU A 164 5.79 19.80 -8.83
C GLU A 164 7.22 20.12 -8.39
N TRP A 165 7.63 19.69 -7.19
CA TRP A 165 8.87 20.14 -6.56
C TRP A 165 10.02 19.13 -6.64
N ALA A 166 9.71 17.83 -6.64
CA ALA A 166 10.73 16.79 -6.57
C ALA A 166 10.74 15.85 -7.80
N GLY A 167 9.67 15.85 -8.60
CA GLY A 167 9.49 14.96 -9.73
C GLY A 167 8.53 13.82 -9.43
N TRP A 168 8.00 13.20 -10.50
CA TRP A 168 7.00 12.14 -10.39
C TRP A 168 7.55 10.88 -9.70
N GLU A 169 8.84 10.62 -9.78
CA GLU A 169 9.51 9.45 -9.19
C GLU A 169 9.32 9.41 -7.67
N TRP A 170 9.24 10.57 -7.04
CA TRP A 170 9.07 10.69 -5.59
C TRP A 170 7.71 10.21 -5.10
N VAL A 171 6.69 10.15 -5.98
CA VAL A 171 5.39 9.57 -5.58
C VAL A 171 5.50 8.08 -5.31
N LEU A 172 6.51 7.42 -5.89
CA LEU A 172 6.83 6.03 -5.63
C LEU A 172 7.85 5.90 -4.49
N PHE A 173 8.91 6.72 -4.48
CA PHE A 173 9.94 6.66 -3.42
C PHE A 173 9.39 6.93 -2.02
N VAL A 174 8.34 7.72 -1.87
CA VAL A 174 7.71 8.01 -0.55
C VAL A 174 7.17 6.76 0.14
N ASN A 175 6.85 5.72 -0.60
CA ASN A 175 6.37 4.44 -0.06
C ASN A 175 7.47 3.62 0.61
N VAL A 176 8.73 3.78 0.15
CA VAL A 176 9.86 2.91 0.54
C VAL A 176 10.19 2.97 2.03
N PRO A 177 10.29 4.14 2.68
CA PRO A 177 10.65 4.20 4.10
C PRO A 177 9.58 3.66 5.05
N ILE A 178 8.36 3.45 4.56
CA ILE A 178 7.21 2.99 5.37
C ILE A 178 6.95 1.50 5.13
N ALA A 179 7.32 0.98 3.95
CA ALA A 179 7.17 -0.42 3.58
C ALA A 179 8.28 -1.30 4.16
#